data_f7eb1b89cae4b76614e7a7ecabb4ad47
#
_entry.id   f7eb1b89cae4b76614e7a7ecabb4ad47
#
_cell.length_a   1.000
_cell.length_b   1.000
_cell.length_c   1.000
_cell.angle_alpha   90.00
_cell.angle_beta   90.00
_cell.angle_gamma   90.00
#
_symmetry.space_group_name_H-M   'P 1'
#
loop_
_entity.id
_entity.type
_entity.pdbx_description
1 polymer ?
#
loop_
_entity_poly.entity_id
_entity_poly.type
_entity_poly.pdbx_seq_one_letter_code
_entity_poly.pdbx_strand_id
1 'polypeptide(L)'
;MDKEDGYEALKWLSLQPQKALPDLVILDRNMPNMSGDDCIRVLKSDRVWKRIPVLFLTAQVEMTELVKGLAELEAEDYLPKPFDPREFLARVKVLIRIKKAEDLTHQLNSDLEHSLVLQKKAYDELKTTKIKLAETEAAAKLTGVFEKFVPKEFLSRIAPEGLENLLFGHAESDFVTILFSDIRAFTEISEHLSPQELMDFLNGYLREMNPPIMEHQGFVDKFIGDAIMAVFDQPDKTDADEAENALDAALGMQKVLGQLNQKRKKIKLDPVSIGIGIHSGNVIIGTVGFEERMDSTVLGDAVNLASRLEGLTKFYGCSLIISEDTLGLLRNQKKFHT
;
A
#
# COMPACT_ATOMS: atom_id res chain seq x y z
N MET A 1 -4.24 -14.34 -61.96
CA MET A 1 -3.20 -15.31 -62.31
C MET A 1 -3.90 -16.53 -62.85
N ASP A 2 -3.53 -16.98 -64.01
CA ASP A 2 -4.19 -18.06 -64.73
C ASP A 2 -3.35 -19.33 -64.67
N LYS A 3 -4.00 -20.48 -64.46
CA LYS A 3 -3.36 -21.80 -64.38
C LYS A 3 -4.09 -22.77 -65.34
N GLU A 4 -3.34 -23.66 -65.95
CA GLU A 4 -3.89 -24.55 -66.97
C GLU A 4 -4.73 -25.67 -66.37
N ASP A 5 -4.44 -26.10 -65.17
CA ASP A 5 -5.19 -27.14 -64.43
C ASP A 5 -5.20 -27.00 -62.96
N GLY A 6 -5.99 -27.85 -62.28
CA GLY A 6 -6.13 -27.85 -60.80
C GLY A 6 -4.83 -28.19 -60.03
N TYR A 7 -4.00 -29.08 -60.61
CA TYR A 7 -2.76 -29.49 -60.01
C TYR A 7 -1.75 -28.31 -59.92
N GLU A 8 -1.59 -27.58 -61.01
CA GLU A 8 -0.72 -26.37 -61.02
C GLU A 8 -1.25 -25.27 -60.13
N ALA A 9 -2.59 -25.12 -60.05
CA ALA A 9 -3.19 -24.15 -59.13
C ALA A 9 -2.87 -24.48 -57.67
N LEU A 10 -3.05 -25.72 -57.23
CA LEU A 10 -2.75 -26.17 -55.85
C LEU A 10 -1.25 -26.10 -55.56
N LYS A 11 -0.40 -26.48 -56.50
CA LYS A 11 1.05 -26.36 -56.38
C LYS A 11 1.48 -24.89 -56.17
N TRP A 12 0.87 -23.99 -56.95
CA TRP A 12 1.14 -22.56 -56.75
C TRP A 12 0.66 -22.06 -55.40
N LEU A 13 -0.54 -22.42 -54.93
CA LEU A 13 -1.07 -22.06 -53.62
C LEU A 13 -0.15 -22.52 -52.47
N SER A 14 0.40 -23.74 -52.60
CA SER A 14 1.30 -24.29 -51.55
C SER A 14 2.59 -23.53 -51.39
N LEU A 15 3.00 -22.77 -52.39
CA LEU A 15 4.20 -21.93 -52.35
C LEU A 15 3.93 -20.50 -51.87
N GLN A 16 2.66 -20.13 -51.67
CA GLN A 16 2.33 -18.77 -51.25
C GLN A 16 2.29 -18.64 -49.75
N PRO A 17 2.85 -17.54 -49.18
CA PRO A 17 2.61 -17.22 -47.79
C PRO A 17 1.13 -16.87 -47.56
N GLN A 18 0.61 -17.13 -46.39
CA GLN A 18 -0.83 -16.97 -46.10
C GLN A 18 -1.38 -15.58 -46.46
N LYS A 19 -0.56 -14.52 -46.34
CA LYS A 19 -0.92 -13.15 -46.71
C LYS A 19 -1.00 -12.87 -48.21
N ALA A 20 -0.49 -13.77 -49.04
CA ALA A 20 -0.49 -13.68 -50.49
C ALA A 20 -1.46 -14.67 -51.19
N LEU A 21 -2.30 -15.33 -50.40
CA LEU A 21 -3.35 -16.18 -50.92
C LEU A 21 -4.42 -15.35 -51.65
N PRO A 22 -5.05 -15.90 -52.73
CA PRO A 22 -6.07 -15.18 -53.46
C PRO A 22 -7.35 -14.99 -52.63
N ASP A 23 -8.06 -13.89 -52.88
CA ASP A 23 -9.37 -13.59 -52.27
C ASP A 23 -10.50 -14.43 -52.87
N LEU A 24 -10.29 -15.05 -54.04
CA LEU A 24 -11.25 -15.88 -54.77
C LEU A 24 -10.51 -16.82 -55.71
N VAL A 25 -10.97 -18.05 -55.83
CA VAL A 25 -10.55 -19.00 -56.85
C VAL A 25 -11.72 -19.22 -57.80
N ILE A 26 -11.45 -19.14 -59.12
CA ILE A 26 -12.41 -19.44 -60.20
C ILE A 26 -11.94 -20.73 -60.85
N LEU A 27 -12.78 -21.76 -60.77
CA LEU A 27 -12.47 -23.08 -61.31
C LEU A 27 -13.37 -23.44 -62.46
N ASP A 28 -12.77 -23.84 -63.57
CA ASP A 28 -13.50 -24.60 -64.59
C ASP A 28 -13.68 -26.04 -64.12
N ARG A 29 -14.85 -26.59 -64.21
CA ARG A 29 -15.11 -27.97 -63.80
C ARG A 29 -14.32 -28.97 -64.66
N ASN A 30 -14.28 -28.71 -65.95
CA ASN A 30 -13.65 -29.60 -66.95
C ASN A 30 -12.24 -29.10 -67.31
N MET A 31 -11.26 -29.45 -66.46
CA MET A 31 -9.85 -29.17 -66.75
C MET A 31 -9.05 -30.45 -67.02
N PRO A 32 -7.94 -30.36 -67.76
CA PRO A 32 -7.05 -31.50 -67.97
C PRO A 32 -6.34 -31.87 -66.63
N ASN A 33 -5.82 -33.08 -66.58
CA ASN A 33 -5.05 -33.68 -65.51
C ASN A 33 -5.77 -33.73 -64.12
N MET A 34 -6.33 -32.63 -63.64
CA MET A 34 -7.09 -32.55 -62.36
C MET A 34 -8.40 -31.81 -62.64
N SER A 35 -9.53 -32.45 -62.36
CA SER A 35 -10.83 -31.83 -62.47
C SER A 35 -11.04 -30.68 -61.41
N GLY A 36 -11.98 -29.76 -61.72
CA GLY A 36 -12.39 -28.76 -60.77
C GLY A 36 -12.95 -29.37 -59.48
N ASP A 37 -13.68 -30.46 -59.54
CA ASP A 37 -14.25 -31.20 -58.41
C ASP A 37 -13.15 -31.76 -57.51
N ASP A 38 -12.06 -32.31 -58.08
CA ASP A 38 -10.93 -32.80 -57.29
C ASP A 38 -10.12 -31.67 -56.70
N CYS A 39 -9.94 -30.56 -57.39
CA CYS A 39 -9.24 -29.41 -56.99
C CYS A 39 -9.94 -28.74 -55.76
N ILE A 40 -11.27 -28.57 -55.81
CA ILE A 40 -12.00 -27.97 -54.67
C ILE A 40 -11.98 -28.87 -53.42
N ARG A 41 -12.08 -30.20 -53.57
CA ARG A 41 -11.97 -31.12 -52.45
C ARG A 41 -10.66 -30.93 -51.70
N VAL A 42 -9.55 -30.77 -52.40
CA VAL A 42 -8.24 -30.48 -51.79
C VAL A 42 -8.24 -29.11 -51.15
N LEU A 43 -8.75 -28.08 -51.83
CA LEU A 43 -8.85 -26.72 -51.26
C LEU A 43 -9.65 -26.69 -49.95
N LYS A 44 -10.83 -27.34 -49.94
CA LYS A 44 -11.72 -27.33 -48.74
C LYS A 44 -11.26 -28.26 -47.64
N SER A 45 -10.42 -29.24 -47.92
CA SER A 45 -9.78 -30.08 -46.90
C SER A 45 -8.62 -29.42 -46.19
N ASP A 46 -7.99 -28.42 -46.79
CA ASP A 46 -6.89 -27.67 -46.16
C ASP A 46 -7.41 -26.64 -45.15
N ARG A 47 -6.77 -26.54 -44.01
CA ARG A 47 -7.20 -25.69 -42.91
C ARG A 47 -7.14 -24.19 -43.21
N VAL A 48 -6.24 -23.78 -44.09
CA VAL A 48 -6.02 -22.39 -44.49
C VAL A 48 -6.80 -22.07 -45.75
N TRP A 49 -6.69 -22.94 -46.80
CA TRP A 49 -7.27 -22.70 -48.12
C TRP A 49 -8.77 -22.85 -48.13
N LYS A 50 -9.38 -23.65 -47.25
CA LYS A 50 -10.86 -23.81 -47.17
C LYS A 50 -11.63 -22.49 -47.03
N ARG A 51 -10.94 -21.44 -46.56
CA ARG A 51 -11.51 -20.10 -46.41
C ARG A 51 -11.49 -19.27 -47.67
N ILE A 52 -10.89 -19.79 -48.76
CA ILE A 52 -10.89 -19.12 -50.07
C ILE A 52 -12.19 -19.49 -50.75
N PRO A 53 -13.07 -18.52 -51.11
CA PRO A 53 -14.29 -18.82 -51.84
C PRO A 53 -13.94 -19.30 -53.23
N VAL A 54 -14.80 -20.20 -53.75
CA VAL A 54 -14.65 -20.79 -55.08
C VAL A 54 -15.88 -20.49 -55.91
N LEU A 55 -15.67 -19.92 -57.09
CA LEU A 55 -16.67 -19.76 -58.13
C LEU A 55 -16.44 -20.83 -59.19
N PHE A 56 -17.41 -21.73 -59.34
CA PHE A 56 -17.36 -22.76 -60.40
C PHE A 56 -17.88 -22.26 -61.71
N LEU A 57 -17.17 -22.56 -62.81
CA LEU A 57 -17.65 -22.41 -64.19
C LEU A 57 -18.06 -23.79 -64.73
N THR A 58 -19.29 -23.92 -65.24
CA THR A 58 -19.86 -25.22 -65.62
C THR A 58 -20.59 -25.17 -66.96
N ALA A 59 -20.76 -26.32 -67.65
CA ALA A 59 -21.56 -26.40 -68.85
C ALA A 59 -23.07 -26.41 -68.51
N GLN A 60 -23.91 -25.80 -69.36
CA GLN A 60 -25.35 -25.60 -69.12
C GLN A 60 -26.16 -26.93 -69.00
N VAL A 61 -25.69 -28.04 -69.53
CA VAL A 61 -26.37 -29.35 -69.52
C VAL A 61 -26.27 -30.07 -68.16
N GLU A 62 -25.34 -29.63 -67.26
CA GLU A 62 -25.04 -30.29 -65.98
C GLU A 62 -25.78 -29.68 -64.78
N MET A 63 -26.67 -28.70 -64.99
CA MET A 63 -27.31 -27.95 -63.94
C MET A 63 -28.12 -28.75 -62.92
N THR A 64 -28.80 -29.82 -63.36
CA THR A 64 -29.64 -30.65 -62.47
C THR A 64 -28.85 -31.61 -61.61
N GLU A 65 -27.68 -32.05 -62.02
CA GLU A 65 -26.74 -32.84 -61.20
C GLU A 65 -25.88 -31.92 -60.27
N LEU A 66 -25.69 -30.71 -60.73
CA LEU A 66 -24.86 -29.73 -60.02
C LEU A 66 -25.42 -29.28 -58.67
N VAL A 67 -26.76 -29.11 -58.57
CA VAL A 67 -27.42 -28.70 -57.32
C VAL A 67 -27.23 -29.77 -56.26
N LYS A 68 -27.09 -31.02 -56.56
CA LYS A 68 -26.76 -32.10 -55.61
C LYS A 68 -25.28 -32.15 -55.30
N GLY A 69 -24.40 -31.89 -56.25
CA GLY A 69 -22.93 -31.92 -56.01
C GLY A 69 -22.37 -30.69 -55.33
N LEU A 70 -22.99 -29.51 -55.42
CA LEU A 70 -22.53 -28.26 -54.79
C LEU A 70 -22.61 -28.30 -53.30
N ALA A 71 -23.62 -28.92 -52.71
CA ALA A 71 -23.71 -29.12 -51.26
C ALA A 71 -22.60 -30.05 -50.75
N GLU A 72 -22.06 -30.93 -51.58
CA GLU A 72 -20.98 -31.85 -51.23
C GLU A 72 -19.58 -31.27 -51.46
N LEU A 73 -19.44 -30.25 -52.34
CA LEU A 73 -18.16 -29.66 -52.71
C LEU A 73 -17.85 -28.34 -52.03
N GLU A 74 -18.79 -27.80 -51.26
CA GLU A 74 -18.62 -26.53 -50.50
C GLU A 74 -18.18 -25.34 -51.39
N ALA A 75 -18.61 -25.30 -52.67
CA ALA A 75 -18.40 -24.14 -53.53
C ALA A 75 -19.37 -23.01 -53.16
N GLU A 76 -18.90 -21.78 -53.11
CA GLU A 76 -19.71 -20.63 -52.68
C GLU A 76 -20.68 -20.17 -53.79
N ASP A 77 -20.32 -20.33 -55.06
CA ASP A 77 -21.21 -20.00 -56.20
C ASP A 77 -20.81 -20.74 -57.50
N TYR A 78 -21.68 -20.71 -58.46
CA TYR A 78 -21.44 -21.30 -59.82
C TYR A 78 -21.98 -20.40 -60.92
N LEU A 79 -21.42 -20.54 -62.12
CA LEU A 79 -21.82 -19.78 -63.29
C LEU A 79 -21.80 -20.67 -64.53
N PRO A 80 -22.97 -20.90 -65.16
CA PRO A 80 -23.05 -21.72 -66.42
C PRO A 80 -22.45 -21.00 -67.62
N LYS A 81 -21.75 -21.76 -68.47
CA LYS A 81 -21.24 -21.31 -69.75
C LYS A 81 -22.27 -21.56 -70.84
N PRO A 82 -22.45 -20.60 -71.78
CA PRO A 82 -21.86 -19.29 -71.91
C PRO A 82 -22.52 -18.29 -70.94
N PHE A 83 -21.73 -17.38 -70.26
CA PHE A 83 -22.21 -16.40 -69.35
C PHE A 83 -22.05 -14.95 -69.81
N ASP A 84 -22.92 -14.07 -69.37
CA ASP A 84 -22.76 -12.63 -69.57
C ASP A 84 -21.58 -12.11 -68.70
N PRO A 85 -20.61 -11.40 -69.31
CA PRO A 85 -19.50 -10.80 -68.53
C PRO A 85 -19.92 -9.91 -67.31
N ARG A 86 -21.07 -9.27 -67.40
CA ARG A 86 -21.65 -8.47 -66.37
C ARG A 86 -22.10 -9.31 -65.17
N GLU A 87 -22.73 -10.46 -65.44
CA GLU A 87 -23.12 -11.44 -64.41
C GLU A 87 -21.89 -12.03 -63.74
N PHE A 88 -20.88 -12.44 -64.47
CA PHE A 88 -19.62 -12.95 -63.99
C PHE A 88 -18.96 -11.92 -62.97
N LEU A 89 -18.81 -10.67 -63.44
CA LEU A 89 -18.21 -9.62 -62.62
C LEU A 89 -19.03 -9.31 -61.35
N ALA A 90 -20.36 -9.37 -61.46
CA ALA A 90 -21.23 -9.16 -60.30
C ALA A 90 -21.03 -10.25 -59.24
N ARG A 91 -20.97 -11.53 -59.62
CA ARG A 91 -20.72 -12.67 -58.72
C ARG A 91 -19.33 -12.60 -58.08
N VAL A 92 -18.31 -12.34 -58.88
CA VAL A 92 -16.92 -12.13 -58.36
C VAL A 92 -16.88 -11.03 -57.31
N LYS A 93 -17.50 -9.88 -57.57
CA LYS A 93 -17.56 -8.77 -56.60
C LYS A 93 -18.25 -9.16 -55.29
N VAL A 94 -19.34 -9.91 -55.36
CA VAL A 94 -20.07 -10.39 -54.19
C VAL A 94 -19.20 -11.32 -53.36
N LEU A 95 -18.57 -12.33 -53.96
CA LEU A 95 -17.73 -13.30 -53.28
C LEU A 95 -16.51 -12.65 -52.63
N ILE A 96 -15.83 -11.74 -53.33
CA ILE A 96 -14.71 -10.97 -52.73
C ILE A 96 -15.17 -10.12 -51.55
N ARG A 97 -16.36 -9.51 -51.62
CA ARG A 97 -16.90 -8.72 -50.50
C ARG A 97 -17.19 -9.57 -49.29
N ILE A 98 -17.80 -10.76 -49.49
CA ILE A 98 -18.06 -11.73 -48.42
C ILE A 98 -16.74 -12.16 -47.78
N LYS A 99 -15.76 -12.57 -48.60
CA LYS A 99 -14.43 -12.96 -48.11
C LYS A 99 -13.77 -11.91 -47.25
N LYS A 100 -13.78 -10.64 -47.67
CA LYS A 100 -13.21 -9.53 -46.95
C LYS A 100 -13.93 -9.28 -45.61
N ALA A 101 -15.27 -9.43 -45.56
CA ALA A 101 -16.05 -9.32 -44.37
C ALA A 101 -15.74 -10.44 -43.35
N GLU A 102 -15.61 -11.68 -43.84
CA GLU A 102 -15.24 -12.83 -43.00
C GLU A 102 -13.82 -12.69 -42.43
N ASP A 103 -12.86 -12.26 -43.27
CA ASP A 103 -11.47 -12.05 -42.79
C ASP A 103 -11.38 -10.94 -41.76
N LEU A 104 -12.10 -9.84 -41.97
CA LEU A 104 -12.19 -8.77 -40.98
C LEU A 104 -12.80 -9.25 -39.66
N THR A 105 -13.90 -10.00 -39.73
CA THR A 105 -14.56 -10.56 -38.54
C THR A 105 -13.62 -11.49 -37.77
N HIS A 106 -12.87 -12.31 -38.48
CA HIS A 106 -11.92 -13.22 -37.86
C HIS A 106 -10.77 -12.47 -37.18
N GLN A 107 -10.27 -11.41 -37.83
CA GLN A 107 -9.23 -10.56 -37.26
C GLN A 107 -9.72 -9.85 -35.99
N LEU A 108 -10.92 -9.24 -36.06
CA LEU A 108 -11.53 -8.56 -34.91
C LEU A 108 -11.76 -9.51 -33.71
N ASN A 109 -12.20 -10.74 -33.98
CA ASN A 109 -12.38 -11.74 -32.91
C ASN A 109 -11.05 -12.11 -32.26
N SER A 110 -9.99 -12.30 -33.06
CA SER A 110 -8.66 -12.59 -32.55
C SER A 110 -8.12 -11.42 -31.66
N ASP A 111 -8.27 -10.19 -32.13
CA ASP A 111 -7.85 -8.99 -31.41
C ASP A 111 -8.66 -8.80 -30.11
N LEU A 112 -9.96 -9.11 -30.16
CA LEU A 112 -10.82 -9.06 -28.97
C LEU A 112 -10.41 -10.10 -27.93
N GLU A 113 -10.16 -11.34 -28.34
CA GLU A 113 -9.69 -12.40 -27.44
C GLU A 113 -8.38 -12.00 -26.76
N HIS A 114 -7.44 -11.46 -27.54
CA HIS A 114 -6.17 -10.98 -26.99
C HIS A 114 -6.37 -9.83 -25.98
N SER A 115 -7.23 -8.87 -26.32
CA SER A 115 -7.58 -7.75 -25.44
C SER A 115 -8.22 -8.22 -24.13
N LEU A 116 -9.14 -9.19 -24.18
CA LEU A 116 -9.78 -9.77 -23.00
C LEU A 116 -8.78 -10.46 -22.07
N VAL A 117 -7.80 -11.17 -22.62
CA VAL A 117 -6.73 -11.81 -21.82
C VAL A 117 -5.90 -10.75 -21.07
N LEU A 118 -5.50 -9.70 -21.80
CA LEU A 118 -4.74 -8.59 -21.18
C LEU A 118 -5.55 -7.87 -20.09
N GLN A 119 -6.82 -7.60 -20.37
CA GLN A 119 -7.72 -6.94 -19.41
C GLN A 119 -7.90 -7.78 -18.14
N LYS A 120 -8.09 -9.09 -18.29
CA LYS A 120 -8.20 -10.01 -17.14
C LYS A 120 -6.92 -9.99 -16.30
N LYS A 121 -5.75 -10.06 -16.93
CA LYS A 121 -4.46 -10.00 -16.24
C LYS A 121 -4.30 -8.69 -15.45
N ALA A 122 -4.59 -7.56 -16.07
CA ALA A 122 -4.52 -6.25 -15.43
C ALA A 122 -5.51 -6.12 -14.25
N TYR A 123 -6.71 -6.70 -14.39
CA TYR A 123 -7.69 -6.74 -13.31
C TYR A 123 -7.21 -7.55 -12.09
N ASP A 124 -6.63 -8.73 -12.34
CA ASP A 124 -6.11 -9.59 -11.27
C ASP A 124 -4.92 -8.94 -10.54
N GLU A 125 -4.03 -8.27 -11.28
CA GLU A 125 -2.92 -7.49 -10.70
C GLU A 125 -3.44 -6.32 -9.86
N LEU A 126 -4.42 -5.58 -10.35
CA LEU A 126 -5.04 -4.47 -9.61
C LEU A 126 -5.74 -4.95 -8.34
N LYS A 127 -6.45 -6.07 -8.41
CA LYS A 127 -7.11 -6.69 -7.25
C LYS A 127 -6.10 -7.07 -6.17
N THR A 128 -5.00 -7.71 -6.55
CA THR A 128 -3.92 -8.09 -5.62
C THR A 128 -3.28 -6.87 -4.97
N THR A 129 -3.01 -5.84 -5.77
CA THR A 129 -2.43 -4.58 -5.26
C THR A 129 -3.36 -3.87 -4.29
N LYS A 130 -4.67 -3.83 -4.58
CA LYS A 130 -5.67 -3.24 -3.67
C LYS A 130 -5.75 -3.96 -2.33
N ILE A 131 -5.69 -5.29 -2.33
CA ILE A 131 -5.70 -6.07 -1.08
C ILE A 131 -4.47 -5.73 -0.24
N LYS A 132 -3.26 -5.78 -0.84
CA LYS A 132 -2.03 -5.43 -0.13
C LYS A 132 -2.04 -4.00 0.42
N LEU A 133 -2.55 -3.05 -0.35
CA LEU A 133 -2.66 -1.65 0.09
C LEU A 133 -3.59 -1.53 1.30
N ALA A 134 -4.76 -2.17 1.26
CA ALA A 134 -5.71 -2.16 2.36
C ALA A 134 -5.14 -2.80 3.64
N GLU A 135 -4.39 -3.89 3.52
CA GLU A 135 -3.68 -4.54 4.64
C GLU A 135 -2.62 -3.60 5.23
N THR A 136 -1.83 -2.96 4.38
CA THR A 136 -0.80 -2.00 4.81
C THR A 136 -1.41 -0.77 5.49
N GLU A 137 -2.50 -0.22 4.95
CA GLU A 137 -3.22 0.90 5.55
C GLU A 137 -3.85 0.52 6.90
N ALA A 138 -4.41 -0.68 7.01
CA ALA A 138 -4.96 -1.18 8.26
C ALA A 138 -3.87 -1.37 9.33
N ALA A 139 -2.73 -1.95 8.96
CA ALA A 139 -1.58 -2.10 9.85
C ALA A 139 -1.03 -0.74 10.31
N ALA A 140 -0.82 0.21 9.39
CA ALA A 140 -0.36 1.55 9.71
C ALA A 140 -1.33 2.31 10.64
N LYS A 141 -2.64 2.14 10.41
CA LYS A 141 -3.67 2.75 11.26
C LYS A 141 -3.67 2.15 12.66
N LEU A 142 -3.49 0.84 12.79
CA LEU A 142 -3.37 0.16 14.06
C LEU A 142 -2.12 0.61 14.81
N THR A 143 -0.97 0.67 14.16
CA THR A 143 0.29 1.19 14.72
C THR A 143 0.11 2.63 15.21
N GLY A 144 -0.49 3.52 14.42
CA GLY A 144 -0.75 4.91 14.82
C GLY A 144 -1.74 5.07 16.00
N VAL A 145 -2.60 4.08 16.24
CA VAL A 145 -3.42 4.03 17.46
C VAL A 145 -2.57 3.55 18.64
N PHE A 146 -1.75 2.53 18.43
CA PHE A 146 -0.87 1.95 19.47
C PHE A 146 0.15 2.96 19.99
N GLU A 147 0.74 3.78 19.11
CA GLU A 147 1.67 4.86 19.43
C GLU A 147 1.09 5.95 20.35
N LYS A 148 -0.23 6.01 20.50
CA LYS A 148 -0.88 6.91 21.47
C LYS A 148 -0.86 6.38 22.90
N PHE A 149 -0.63 5.08 23.07
CA PHE A 149 -0.63 4.41 24.37
C PHE A 149 0.77 3.96 24.78
N VAL A 150 1.65 3.71 23.81
CA VAL A 150 3.03 3.28 24.05
C VAL A 150 3.97 4.22 23.28
N PRO A 151 4.94 4.86 23.97
CA PRO A 151 5.92 5.72 23.31
C PRO A 151 6.69 5.00 22.20
N LYS A 152 7.00 5.72 21.13
CA LYS A 152 7.73 5.15 19.96
C LYS A 152 9.10 4.62 20.33
N GLU A 153 9.75 5.28 21.27
CA GLU A 153 11.05 4.93 21.82
C GLU A 153 11.00 3.53 22.46
N PHE A 154 9.92 3.21 23.16
CA PHE A 154 9.68 1.85 23.65
C PHE A 154 9.42 0.86 22.52
N LEU A 155 8.55 1.22 21.57
CA LEU A 155 8.21 0.34 20.46
C LEU A 155 9.44 -0.05 19.64
N SER A 156 10.38 0.88 19.43
CA SER A 156 11.63 0.58 18.72
C SER A 156 12.52 -0.43 19.42
N ARG A 157 12.43 -0.54 20.75
CA ARG A 157 13.20 -1.49 21.57
C ARG A 157 12.49 -2.85 21.71
N ILE A 158 11.20 -2.84 22.02
CA ILE A 158 10.45 -4.08 22.31
C ILE A 158 9.89 -4.77 21.06
N ALA A 159 9.80 -4.05 19.94
CA ALA A 159 9.27 -4.54 18.68
C ALA A 159 10.07 -4.02 17.46
N PRO A 160 11.40 -4.22 17.40
CA PRO A 160 12.23 -3.67 16.32
C PRO A 160 11.87 -4.21 14.94
N GLU A 161 11.27 -5.39 14.87
CA GLU A 161 10.82 -6.05 13.64
C GLU A 161 9.31 -5.90 13.35
N GLY A 162 8.61 -5.06 14.12
CA GLY A 162 7.17 -4.84 13.99
C GLY A 162 6.36 -5.35 15.18
N LEU A 163 5.14 -4.81 15.34
CA LEU A 163 4.27 -5.12 16.48
C LEU A 163 3.83 -6.58 16.55
N GLU A 164 3.82 -7.29 15.42
CA GLU A 164 3.54 -8.73 15.35
C GLU A 164 4.62 -9.59 16.02
N ASN A 165 5.82 -9.05 16.21
CA ASN A 165 6.97 -9.71 16.84
C ASN A 165 7.28 -9.16 18.22
N LEU A 166 6.27 -8.61 18.91
CA LEU A 166 6.42 -8.06 20.24
C LEU A 166 7.00 -9.10 21.22
N LEU A 167 8.17 -8.80 21.79
CA LEU A 167 8.87 -9.70 22.71
C LEU A 167 8.30 -9.55 24.13
N PHE A 168 7.66 -10.61 24.60
CA PHE A 168 7.20 -10.70 25.99
C PHE A 168 8.38 -10.95 26.94
N GLY A 169 8.47 -10.15 28.01
CA GLY A 169 9.53 -10.28 29.01
C GLY A 169 10.89 -9.80 28.54
N HIS A 170 10.96 -9.04 27.43
CA HIS A 170 12.19 -8.39 27.00
C HIS A 170 12.62 -7.35 28.03
N ALA A 171 13.89 -7.35 28.38
CA ALA A 171 14.46 -6.42 29.35
C ALA A 171 15.88 -6.04 28.93
N GLU A 172 16.15 -4.74 28.88
CA GLU A 172 17.47 -4.17 28.60
C GLU A 172 17.88 -3.27 29.75
N SER A 173 19.17 -3.29 30.11
CA SER A 173 19.72 -2.35 31.08
C SER A 173 20.31 -1.16 30.36
N ASP A 174 19.93 0.04 30.75
CA ASP A 174 20.43 1.26 30.14
C ASP A 174 20.65 2.35 31.20
N PHE A 175 21.48 3.34 30.87
CA PHE A 175 21.69 4.51 31.70
C PHE A 175 20.93 5.70 31.13
N VAL A 176 19.93 6.20 31.82
CA VAL A 176 19.01 7.22 31.33
C VAL A 176 18.84 8.37 32.30
N THR A 177 18.35 9.50 31.82
CA THR A 177 17.93 10.60 32.72
C THR A 177 16.40 10.60 32.82
N ILE A 178 15.90 10.64 34.07
CA ILE A 178 14.49 10.57 34.41
C ILE A 178 14.04 11.89 35.01
N LEU A 179 12.89 12.38 34.54
CA LEU A 179 12.21 13.56 35.06
C LEU A 179 10.86 13.16 35.64
N PHE A 180 10.61 13.49 36.89
CA PHE A 180 9.29 13.48 37.50
C PHE A 180 8.78 14.90 37.66
N SER A 181 7.50 15.15 37.36
CA SER A 181 6.83 16.41 37.63
C SER A 181 5.45 16.15 38.20
N ASP A 182 5.05 16.85 39.28
CA ASP A 182 3.75 16.69 39.94
C ASP A 182 3.11 18.05 40.23
N ILE A 183 1.77 18.12 40.22
CA ILE A 183 1.02 19.35 40.52
C ILE A 183 0.91 19.53 42.04
N ARG A 184 1.26 20.69 42.52
CA ARG A 184 1.13 21.01 43.93
C ARG A 184 -0.33 21.14 44.36
N ALA A 185 -0.67 20.50 45.50
CA ALA A 185 -2.02 20.50 46.07
C ALA A 185 -3.11 20.04 45.10
N PHE A 186 -2.78 19.07 44.17
CA PHE A 186 -3.72 18.56 43.17
C PHE A 186 -5.00 17.99 43.81
N THR A 187 -4.87 17.29 44.94
CA THR A 187 -6.04 16.75 45.68
C THR A 187 -7.03 17.85 46.03
N GLU A 188 -6.56 19.00 46.53
CA GLU A 188 -7.43 20.12 46.84
C GLU A 188 -8.09 20.70 45.57
N ILE A 189 -7.36 20.76 44.46
CA ILE A 189 -7.90 21.23 43.18
C ILE A 189 -8.97 20.27 42.70
N SER A 190 -8.73 18.95 42.77
CA SER A 190 -9.61 17.91 42.24
C SER A 190 -10.94 17.79 43.02
N GLU A 191 -10.93 18.04 44.34
CA GLU A 191 -12.14 18.00 45.16
C GLU A 191 -13.19 19.07 44.81
N HIS A 192 -12.78 20.14 44.15
CA HIS A 192 -13.66 21.25 43.77
C HIS A 192 -14.15 21.19 42.31
N LEU A 193 -13.74 20.18 41.56
CA LEU A 193 -14.06 20.03 40.14
C LEU A 193 -15.02 18.84 39.90
N SER A 194 -15.93 18.99 38.98
CA SER A 194 -16.67 17.84 38.44
C SER A 194 -15.73 16.92 37.69
N PRO A 195 -16.09 15.63 37.49
CA PRO A 195 -15.26 14.69 36.74
C PRO A 195 -14.83 15.19 35.36
N GLN A 196 -15.72 15.85 34.65
CA GLN A 196 -15.42 16.39 33.32
C GLN A 196 -14.46 17.58 33.39
N GLU A 197 -14.69 18.52 34.33
CA GLU A 197 -13.80 19.67 34.54
C GLU A 197 -12.41 19.24 34.96
N LEU A 198 -12.30 18.17 35.76
CA LEU A 198 -11.01 17.60 36.19
C LEU A 198 -10.26 17.03 34.97
N MET A 199 -10.94 16.26 34.11
CA MET A 199 -10.33 15.72 32.92
C MET A 199 -9.91 16.81 31.92
N ASP A 200 -10.73 17.84 31.74
CA ASP A 200 -10.43 18.97 30.87
C ASP A 200 -9.24 19.78 31.41
N PHE A 201 -9.16 19.96 32.73
CA PHE A 201 -8.01 20.60 33.41
C PHE A 201 -6.73 19.81 33.18
N LEU A 202 -6.73 18.50 33.49
CA LEU A 202 -5.58 17.63 33.31
C LEU A 202 -5.11 17.58 31.85
N ASN A 203 -6.03 17.34 30.92
CA ASN A 203 -5.71 17.30 29.50
C ASN A 203 -5.16 18.65 28.98
N GLY A 204 -5.70 19.76 29.50
CA GLY A 204 -5.18 21.09 29.22
C GLY A 204 -3.78 21.31 29.73
N TYR A 205 -3.52 20.91 30.95
CA TYR A 205 -2.20 20.98 31.61
C TYR A 205 -1.16 20.11 30.88
N LEU A 206 -1.48 18.82 30.64
CA LEU A 206 -0.58 17.88 29.97
C LEU A 206 -0.25 18.33 28.53
N ARG A 207 -1.20 18.93 27.84
CA ARG A 207 -0.97 19.49 26.48
C ARG A 207 0.03 20.64 26.48
N GLU A 208 0.09 21.44 27.53
CA GLU A 208 1.04 22.54 27.64
C GLU A 208 2.41 22.06 28.19
N MET A 209 2.44 21.00 29.01
CA MET A 209 3.68 20.50 29.64
C MET A 209 4.47 19.52 28.77
N ASN A 210 3.80 18.81 27.84
CA ASN A 210 4.46 17.82 26.98
C ASN A 210 5.43 18.43 25.93
N PRO A 211 5.12 19.55 25.23
CA PRO A 211 6.02 20.13 24.24
C PRO A 211 7.45 20.39 24.73
N PRO A 212 7.70 21.01 25.90
CA PRO A 212 9.06 21.20 26.39
C PRO A 212 9.85 19.89 26.53
N ILE A 213 9.20 18.79 26.93
CA ILE A 213 9.83 17.47 27.03
C ILE A 213 10.25 16.99 25.66
N MET A 214 9.33 17.03 24.68
CA MET A 214 9.60 16.56 23.32
C MET A 214 10.59 17.45 22.55
N GLU A 215 10.54 18.76 22.73
CA GLU A 215 11.48 19.72 22.11
C GLU A 215 12.92 19.47 22.53
N HIS A 216 13.11 18.96 23.78
CA HIS A 216 14.40 18.55 24.31
C HIS A 216 14.64 17.05 24.22
N GLN A 217 14.01 16.36 23.24
CA GLN A 217 14.26 14.96 22.91
C GLN A 217 13.94 13.96 24.02
N GLY A 218 13.13 14.34 25.01
CA GLY A 218 12.55 13.44 25.98
C GLY A 218 11.21 12.87 25.50
N PHE A 219 10.78 11.78 26.08
CA PHE A 219 9.45 11.23 25.88
C PHE A 219 8.75 10.96 27.23
N VAL A 220 7.45 11.03 27.24
CA VAL A 220 6.65 10.69 28.42
C VAL A 220 6.46 9.18 28.45
N ASP A 221 6.98 8.53 29.51
CA ASP A 221 6.75 7.11 29.76
C ASP A 221 5.30 6.87 30.18
N LYS A 222 4.86 7.56 31.21
CA LYS A 222 3.48 7.46 31.70
C LYS A 222 3.03 8.66 32.51
N PHE A 223 1.72 8.75 32.65
CA PHE A 223 1.08 9.64 33.62
C PHE A 223 0.67 8.86 34.88
N ILE A 224 1.00 9.35 36.05
CA ILE A 224 0.65 8.74 37.34
C ILE A 224 -0.23 9.72 38.10
N GLY A 225 -1.56 9.63 37.83
CA GLY A 225 -2.48 10.67 38.29
C GLY A 225 -2.22 12.00 37.56
N ASP A 226 -1.78 13.01 38.33
CA ASP A 226 -1.36 14.32 37.81
C ASP A 226 0.16 14.42 37.57
N ALA A 227 0.91 13.39 37.97
CA ALA A 227 2.35 13.35 37.75
C ALA A 227 2.70 12.91 36.30
N ILE A 228 3.77 13.52 35.80
CA ILE A 228 4.41 13.16 34.53
C ILE A 228 5.72 12.45 34.84
N MET A 229 5.90 11.24 34.34
CA MET A 229 7.19 10.57 34.25
C MET A 229 7.72 10.67 32.86
N ALA A 230 8.84 11.34 32.65
CA ALA A 230 9.51 11.45 31.35
C ALA A 230 10.92 10.87 31.44
N VAL A 231 11.37 10.33 30.28
CA VAL A 231 12.68 9.71 30.11
C VAL A 231 13.41 10.41 28.98
N PHE A 232 14.69 10.64 29.17
CA PHE A 232 15.63 11.16 28.20
C PHE A 232 16.66 10.06 27.94
N ASP A 233 16.55 9.48 26.74
CA ASP A 233 17.29 8.31 26.29
C ASP A 233 17.23 8.29 24.76
N GLN A 234 18.31 8.72 24.13
CA GLN A 234 18.40 8.80 22.67
C GLN A 234 19.65 8.03 22.19
N PRO A 235 19.49 7.10 21.23
CA PRO A 235 20.58 6.21 20.81
C PRO A 235 21.85 6.91 20.30
N ASP A 236 21.73 8.16 19.87
CA ASP A 236 22.82 8.98 19.29
C ASP A 236 23.34 10.06 20.23
N LYS A 237 22.93 10.04 21.51
CA LYS A 237 23.31 11.03 22.53
C LYS A 237 24.19 10.43 23.61
N THR A 238 24.88 11.33 24.34
CA THR A 238 25.64 10.98 25.52
C THR A 238 24.81 11.23 26.78
N ASP A 239 25.15 10.57 27.88
CA ASP A 239 24.50 10.79 29.19
C ASP A 239 24.51 12.28 29.60
N ALA A 240 25.56 13.02 29.20
CA ALA A 240 25.64 14.47 29.41
C ALA A 240 24.62 15.26 28.58
N ASP A 241 24.39 14.86 27.32
CA ASP A 241 23.37 15.47 26.44
C ASP A 241 21.98 15.22 27.02
N GLU A 242 21.71 14.02 27.53
CA GLU A 242 20.43 13.65 28.12
C GLU A 242 20.13 14.38 29.39
N ALA A 243 21.14 14.52 30.28
CA ALA A 243 21.02 15.30 31.49
C ALA A 243 20.77 16.80 31.22
N GLU A 244 21.48 17.41 30.24
CA GLU A 244 21.24 18.78 29.80
C GLU A 244 19.85 18.94 29.18
N ASN A 245 19.40 18.00 28.32
CA ASN A 245 18.07 17.99 27.74
C ASN A 245 16.95 17.92 28.79
N ALA A 246 17.10 17.05 29.79
CA ALA A 246 16.15 16.94 30.89
C ALA A 246 16.03 18.23 31.68
N LEU A 247 17.17 18.88 31.99
CA LEU A 247 17.19 20.16 32.70
C LEU A 247 16.57 21.29 31.87
N ASP A 248 16.88 21.37 30.57
CA ASP A 248 16.32 22.37 29.67
C ASP A 248 14.81 22.17 29.50
N ALA A 249 14.35 20.91 29.42
CA ALA A 249 12.93 20.57 29.42
C ALA A 249 12.22 21.05 30.70
N ALA A 250 12.81 20.80 31.85
CA ALA A 250 12.27 21.26 33.13
C ALA A 250 12.14 22.79 33.22
N LEU A 251 13.16 23.52 32.77
CA LEU A 251 13.12 24.98 32.68
C LEU A 251 12.08 25.46 31.67
N GLY A 252 11.95 24.78 30.55
CA GLY A 252 10.89 24.98 29.55
C GLY A 252 9.50 24.81 30.13
N MET A 253 9.27 23.71 30.89
CA MET A 253 8.00 23.44 31.58
C MET A 253 7.64 24.57 32.55
N GLN A 254 8.58 25.06 33.36
CA GLN A 254 8.34 26.18 34.26
C GLN A 254 7.99 27.47 33.53
N LYS A 255 8.66 27.77 32.41
CA LYS A 255 8.34 28.93 31.59
C LYS A 255 6.92 28.84 31.00
N VAL A 256 6.54 27.69 30.48
CA VAL A 256 5.19 27.45 29.93
C VAL A 256 4.14 27.51 31.06
N LEU A 257 4.43 26.96 32.23
CA LEU A 257 3.55 27.06 33.40
C LEU A 257 3.31 28.52 33.79
N GLY A 258 4.36 29.36 33.76
CA GLY A 258 4.23 30.80 34.00
C GLY A 258 3.25 31.46 33.00
N GLN A 259 3.30 31.08 31.71
CA GLN A 259 2.37 31.57 30.70
C GLN A 259 0.95 31.05 30.94
N LEU A 260 0.79 29.79 31.30
CA LEU A 260 -0.49 29.18 31.65
C LEU A 260 -1.13 29.93 32.83
N ASN A 261 -0.34 30.22 33.89
CA ASN A 261 -0.81 30.95 35.05
C ASN A 261 -1.22 32.39 34.73
N GLN A 262 -0.57 33.05 33.78
CA GLN A 262 -1.03 34.35 33.29
C GLN A 262 -2.41 34.25 32.59
N LYS A 263 -2.63 33.20 31.82
CA LYS A 263 -3.94 32.93 31.20
C LYS A 263 -5.00 32.66 32.28
N ARG A 264 -4.70 31.81 33.26
CA ARG A 264 -5.58 31.49 34.42
C ARG A 264 -5.98 32.73 35.21
N LYS A 265 -5.01 33.60 35.51
CA LYS A 265 -5.27 34.86 36.24
C LYS A 265 -6.25 35.77 35.51
N LYS A 266 -6.21 35.83 34.16
CA LYS A 266 -7.16 36.65 33.37
C LYS A 266 -8.61 36.18 33.52
N ILE A 267 -8.83 34.89 33.75
CA ILE A 267 -10.15 34.29 33.96
C ILE A 267 -10.46 34.01 35.42
N LYS A 268 -9.67 34.61 36.33
CA LYS A 268 -9.85 34.54 37.79
C LYS A 268 -9.74 33.12 38.38
N LEU A 269 -8.93 32.26 37.78
CA LEU A 269 -8.57 30.96 38.33
C LEU A 269 -7.24 31.08 39.11
N ASP A 270 -7.12 30.24 40.13
CA ASP A 270 -5.88 30.18 40.96
C ASP A 270 -4.70 29.65 40.13
N PRO A 271 -3.47 30.13 40.41
CA PRO A 271 -2.28 29.66 39.75
C PRO A 271 -1.98 28.21 40.13
N VAL A 272 -1.42 27.45 39.17
CA VAL A 272 -0.92 26.11 39.40
C VAL A 272 0.58 26.16 39.63
N SER A 273 1.06 25.35 40.55
CA SER A 273 2.49 25.18 40.82
C SER A 273 2.87 23.72 40.64
N ILE A 274 4.11 23.45 40.20
CA ILE A 274 4.62 22.10 40.04
C ILE A 274 5.93 21.91 40.76
N GLY A 275 6.21 20.66 41.17
CA GLY A 275 7.53 20.20 41.55
C GLY A 275 8.15 19.41 40.43
N ILE A 276 9.46 19.50 40.24
CA ILE A 276 10.20 18.71 39.29
C ILE A 276 11.42 18.08 39.96
N GLY A 277 11.59 16.76 39.78
CA GLY A 277 12.76 16.02 40.25
C GLY A 277 13.46 15.37 39.06
N ILE A 278 14.79 15.49 38.94
CA ILE A 278 15.59 14.89 37.88
C ILE A 278 16.70 14.03 38.48
N HIS A 279 16.82 12.81 37.96
CA HIS A 279 17.93 11.92 38.32
C HIS A 279 18.40 11.12 37.09
N SER A 280 19.71 10.91 36.99
CA SER A 280 20.35 10.09 35.96
C SER A 280 20.92 8.83 36.58
N GLY A 281 20.63 7.66 36.01
CA GLY A 281 21.07 6.40 36.60
C GLY A 281 20.66 5.19 35.77
N ASN A 282 21.17 4.02 36.19
CA ASN A 282 20.86 2.74 35.53
C ASN A 282 19.41 2.32 35.81
N VAL A 283 18.77 1.85 34.75
CA VAL A 283 17.40 1.34 34.76
C VAL A 283 17.30 0.04 33.98
N ILE A 284 16.19 -0.65 34.10
CA ILE A 284 15.76 -1.73 33.25
C ILE A 284 14.58 -1.23 32.44
N ILE A 285 14.69 -1.25 31.12
CA ILE A 285 13.64 -0.91 30.18
C ILE A 285 13.10 -2.22 29.60
N GLY A 286 11.79 -2.39 29.61
CA GLY A 286 11.23 -3.63 29.09
C GLY A 286 9.72 -3.75 29.23
N THR A 287 9.22 -4.96 28.97
CA THR A 287 7.80 -5.31 29.07
C THR A 287 7.53 -6.16 30.32
N VAL A 288 6.55 -5.74 31.11
CA VAL A 288 6.10 -6.44 32.32
C VAL A 288 4.62 -6.78 32.20
N GLY A 289 4.24 -7.95 32.64
CA GLY A 289 2.84 -8.37 32.66
C GLY A 289 2.65 -9.84 32.30
N PHE A 290 1.55 -10.14 31.64
CA PHE A 290 1.16 -11.49 31.21
C PHE A 290 0.45 -11.41 29.83
N GLU A 291 0.18 -12.57 29.21
CA GLU A 291 -0.31 -12.66 27.81
C GLU A 291 -1.49 -11.74 27.46
N GLU A 292 -2.41 -11.52 28.42
CA GLU A 292 -3.61 -10.69 28.20
C GLU A 292 -3.41 -9.21 28.52
N ARG A 293 -2.33 -8.84 29.25
CA ARG A 293 -2.02 -7.48 29.63
C ARG A 293 -0.52 -7.28 29.82
N MET A 294 0.06 -6.52 28.93
CA MET A 294 1.45 -6.06 29.02
C MET A 294 1.50 -4.56 29.25
N ASP A 295 2.50 -4.13 30.01
CA ASP A 295 2.85 -2.73 30.20
C ASP A 295 4.32 -2.54 29.83
N SER A 296 4.64 -1.50 29.08
CA SER A 296 6.01 -1.07 28.83
C SER A 296 6.42 -0.13 29.95
N THR A 297 7.59 -0.35 30.52
CA THR A 297 7.98 0.45 31.70
C THR A 297 9.49 0.50 31.90
N VAL A 298 9.90 1.56 32.60
CA VAL A 298 11.24 1.73 33.10
C VAL A 298 11.24 1.39 34.62
N LEU A 299 12.10 0.46 35.00
CA LEU A 299 12.23 -0.01 36.40
C LEU A 299 13.63 0.24 36.92
N GLY A 300 13.73 0.61 38.20
CA GLY A 300 15.01 0.74 38.88
C GLY A 300 14.98 1.74 40.02
N ASP A 301 16.05 1.75 40.84
CA ASP A 301 16.18 2.71 41.94
C ASP A 301 16.26 4.15 41.44
N ALA A 302 16.76 4.36 40.21
CA ALA A 302 16.83 5.67 39.58
C ALA A 302 15.44 6.30 39.39
N VAL A 303 14.43 5.50 39.04
CA VAL A 303 13.03 5.95 38.93
C VAL A 303 12.49 6.42 40.27
N ASN A 304 12.73 5.62 41.32
CA ASN A 304 12.30 5.92 42.67
C ASN A 304 13.00 7.18 43.22
N LEU A 305 14.29 7.37 42.91
CA LEU A 305 15.05 8.53 43.36
C LEU A 305 14.56 9.80 42.64
N ALA A 306 14.32 9.79 41.37
CA ALA A 306 13.75 10.94 40.65
C ALA A 306 12.40 11.36 41.23
N SER A 307 11.52 10.41 41.52
CA SER A 307 10.23 10.66 42.19
C SER A 307 10.40 11.24 43.58
N ARG A 308 11.35 10.72 44.39
CA ARG A 308 11.64 11.28 45.72
C ARG A 308 12.16 12.71 45.64
N LEU A 309 13.03 13.02 44.67
CA LEU A 309 13.53 14.38 44.44
C LEU A 309 12.41 15.35 44.09
N GLU A 310 11.44 14.91 43.28
CA GLU A 310 10.22 15.69 43.02
C GLU A 310 9.52 16.01 44.36
N GLY A 311 9.23 15.00 45.19
CA GLY A 311 8.58 15.18 46.50
C GLY A 311 9.34 16.13 47.45
N LEU A 312 10.67 16.07 47.43
CA LEU A 312 11.52 16.97 48.26
C LEU A 312 11.41 18.44 47.85
N THR A 313 11.02 18.75 46.63
CA THR A 313 10.79 20.13 46.18
C THR A 313 9.74 20.83 47.02
N LYS A 314 8.76 20.11 47.56
CA LYS A 314 7.75 20.63 48.49
C LYS A 314 8.39 21.00 49.83
N PHE A 315 9.26 20.13 50.33
CA PHE A 315 9.93 20.34 51.62
C PHE A 315 10.90 21.54 51.59
N TYR A 316 11.67 21.65 50.50
CA TYR A 316 12.65 22.76 50.36
C TYR A 316 12.03 24.05 49.78
N GLY A 317 10.76 24.04 49.39
CA GLY A 317 10.08 25.21 48.84
C GLY A 317 10.62 25.67 47.47
N CYS A 318 11.21 24.77 46.74
CA CYS A 318 11.73 25.02 45.39
C CYS A 318 10.89 24.28 44.31
N SER A 319 11.04 24.66 43.09
CA SER A 319 10.27 24.07 41.98
C SER A 319 11.02 22.99 41.22
N LEU A 320 12.33 22.85 41.41
CA LEU A 320 13.19 21.90 40.72
C LEU A 320 14.31 21.44 41.65
N ILE A 321 14.53 20.13 41.69
CA ILE A 321 15.67 19.49 42.36
C ILE A 321 16.29 18.49 41.37
N ILE A 322 17.62 18.48 41.27
CA ILE A 322 18.39 17.50 40.54
C ILE A 322 19.31 16.73 41.45
N SER A 323 19.64 15.48 41.17
CA SER A 323 20.61 14.71 41.94
C SER A 323 22.05 15.17 41.69
N GLU A 324 22.96 14.77 42.56
CA GLU A 324 24.40 14.97 42.41
C GLU A 324 24.90 14.24 41.15
N ASP A 325 24.40 13.04 40.88
CA ASP A 325 24.75 12.25 39.68
C ASP A 325 24.40 13.02 38.40
N THR A 326 23.18 13.55 38.31
CA THR A 326 22.75 14.37 37.17
C THR A 326 23.59 15.66 37.10
N LEU A 327 23.85 16.33 38.23
CA LEU A 327 24.68 17.53 38.25
C LEU A 327 26.09 17.25 37.74
N GLY A 328 26.67 16.08 38.08
CA GLY A 328 28.00 15.65 37.66
C GLY A 328 28.13 15.47 36.13
N LEU A 329 27.03 15.18 35.44
CA LEU A 329 26.98 15.04 33.98
C LEU A 329 26.92 16.38 33.24
N LEU A 330 26.42 17.42 33.86
CA LEU A 330 26.25 18.73 33.21
C LEU A 330 27.60 19.38 32.87
N ARG A 331 27.76 19.80 31.63
CA ARG A 331 29.02 20.41 31.12
C ARG A 331 29.33 21.77 31.75
N ASN A 332 28.31 22.48 32.23
CA ASN A 332 28.45 23.85 32.70
C ASN A 332 27.79 24.07 34.06
N GLN A 333 28.27 23.35 35.09
CA GLN A 333 27.73 23.35 36.44
C GLN A 333 27.69 24.75 37.11
N LYS A 334 28.60 25.68 36.71
CA LYS A 334 28.68 27.03 37.27
C LYS A 334 27.50 27.95 36.91
N LYS A 335 26.63 27.54 35.99
CA LYS A 335 25.40 28.28 35.68
C LYS A 335 24.29 28.06 36.69
N PHE A 336 24.39 27.01 37.46
CA PHE A 336 23.36 26.64 38.43
C PHE A 336 23.90 26.94 39.83
N HIS A 337 23.27 27.90 40.52
CA HIS A 337 23.54 28.14 41.91
C HIS A 337 22.90 27.00 42.73
N THR A 338 23.73 26.20 43.38
CA THR A 338 23.33 25.17 44.34
C THR A 338 22.96 25.75 45.67
#